data_af77ac5734262314c62e53dca5c49c53
#
_entry.id   af77ac5734262314c62e53dca5c49c53
#
_cell.length_a   1.000
_cell.length_b   1.000
_cell.length_c   1.000
_cell.angle_alpha   90.00
_cell.angle_beta   90.00
_cell.angle_gamma   90.00
#
_symmetry.space_group_name_H-M   'P 1'
#
loop_
_entity.id
_entity.type
_entity.pdbx_description
1 polymer ?
#
loop_
_entity_poly.entity_id
_entity_poly.type
_entity_poly.pdbx_seq_one_letter_code
_entity_poly.pdbx_strand_id
1 'polypeptide(L)'
;MLHRYILFSMLLTFHFLSAMANTDSVLTKKMIVRADLSSSYTSEKTWWNGKQNFVLLKAYGEARFRKTVTSGWSRDHFVQTQLGYTSYIDSAWIKSTDAFKIHLRWMEKRSKKMTHTYFFQMQSQWMNTWQQTSVQKIWRGGFMNPAAITLGYSFTFDFLENSNLLIAPATLQVNIQPEQSTSMTFKERPLLKSKHSHIYSRYGFSAFLNMDEYFYKDFILLQHRSQFFLNAMSAQHIQFDISNRLCFRFLKYVQLRFDTTLTYLPEQTLKLQYKQEVLLGIFYEYRK
;
A
#
# COMPACT_ATOMS: atom_id res chain seq x y z
N MET A 1 1.45 -12.10 -21.81
CA MET A 1 1.29 -10.69 -21.39
C MET A 1 1.77 -10.44 -19.95
N LEU A 2 1.52 -11.32 -18.99
CA LEU A 2 1.88 -11.16 -17.56
C LEU A 2 3.38 -10.86 -17.34
N HIS A 3 4.28 -11.57 -18.01
CA HIS A 3 5.74 -11.39 -17.90
C HIS A 3 6.20 -9.96 -18.22
N ARG A 4 5.57 -9.30 -19.19
CA ARG A 4 5.95 -7.93 -19.58
C ARG A 4 5.61 -6.89 -18.51
N TYR A 5 4.51 -7.07 -17.78
CA TYR A 5 4.11 -6.13 -16.72
C TYR A 5 4.91 -6.32 -15.43
N ILE A 6 5.24 -7.57 -15.07
CA ILE A 6 6.14 -7.86 -13.93
C ILE A 6 7.52 -7.28 -14.20
N LEU A 7 8.06 -7.53 -15.40
CA LEU A 7 9.37 -7.01 -15.81
C LEU A 7 9.36 -5.46 -15.87
N PHE A 8 8.29 -4.86 -16.40
CA PHE A 8 8.15 -3.41 -16.48
C PHE A 8 8.03 -2.75 -15.09
N SER A 9 7.28 -3.35 -14.16
CA SER A 9 7.19 -2.83 -12.79
C SER A 9 8.53 -2.95 -12.05
N MET A 10 9.25 -4.05 -12.24
CA MET A 10 10.61 -4.22 -11.70
C MET A 10 11.62 -3.26 -12.34
N LEU A 11 11.57 -3.05 -13.65
CA LEU A 11 12.42 -2.10 -14.37
C LEU A 11 12.12 -0.66 -13.96
N LEU A 12 10.84 -0.29 -13.80
CA LEU A 12 10.47 1.07 -13.38
C LEU A 12 10.95 1.36 -11.96
N THR A 13 10.82 0.40 -11.03
CA THR A 13 11.39 0.51 -9.67
C THR A 13 12.91 0.62 -9.72
N PHE A 14 13.57 -0.12 -10.60
CA PHE A 14 15.03 -0.10 -10.73
C PHE A 14 15.54 1.21 -11.36
N HIS A 15 14.86 1.73 -12.38
CA HIS A 15 15.20 3.03 -12.99
C HIS A 15 14.94 4.21 -12.05
N PHE A 16 13.85 4.18 -11.29
CA PHE A 16 13.56 5.18 -10.28
C PHE A 16 14.63 5.20 -9.17
N LEU A 17 15.11 4.02 -8.76
CA LEU A 17 16.20 3.86 -7.79
C LEU A 17 17.55 4.35 -8.34
N SER A 18 17.87 4.09 -9.61
CA SER A 18 19.12 4.54 -10.21
C SER A 18 19.16 6.06 -10.42
N ALA A 19 18.05 6.67 -10.79
CA ALA A 19 17.93 8.13 -10.92
C ALA A 19 18.08 8.87 -9.59
N MET A 20 17.71 8.24 -8.46
CA MET A 20 17.89 8.81 -7.12
C MET A 20 19.29 8.62 -6.53
N ALA A 21 20.11 7.76 -7.12
CA ALA A 21 21.45 7.43 -6.59
C ALA A 21 22.54 8.49 -6.88
N ASN A 22 22.31 9.41 -7.80
CA ASN A 22 23.34 10.30 -8.38
C ASN A 22 23.32 11.75 -7.88
N THR A 23 23.28 12.00 -6.57
CA THR A 23 23.49 13.38 -6.07
C THR A 23 24.50 13.43 -4.93
N ASP A 24 25.49 14.30 -5.09
CA ASP A 24 26.63 14.51 -4.20
C ASP A 24 26.28 15.07 -2.81
N SER A 25 27.22 14.89 -1.87
CA SER A 25 27.22 15.32 -0.45
C SER A 25 26.15 14.67 0.44
N VAL A 26 26.35 13.39 0.76
CA VAL A 26 25.43 12.61 1.59
C VAL A 26 26.09 12.17 2.88
N LEU A 27 25.52 12.54 4.04
CA LEU A 27 25.97 12.07 5.33
C LEU A 27 25.63 10.59 5.58
N THR A 28 24.44 10.16 5.21
CA THR A 28 24.02 8.75 5.31
C THR A 28 23.00 8.41 4.25
N LYS A 29 23.19 7.25 3.61
CA LYS A 29 22.20 6.63 2.71
C LYS A 29 21.77 5.32 3.31
N LYS A 30 20.47 5.05 3.38
CA LYS A 30 19.94 3.75 3.72
C LYS A 30 18.98 3.33 2.61
N MET A 31 19.24 2.18 2.00
CA MET A 31 18.41 1.61 0.94
C MET A 31 17.99 0.20 1.33
N ILE A 32 16.71 -0.08 1.22
CA ILE A 32 16.14 -1.40 1.43
C ILE A 32 15.33 -1.74 0.20
N VAL A 33 15.60 -2.88 -0.43
CA VAL A 33 14.82 -3.43 -1.53
C VAL A 33 14.36 -4.82 -1.12
N ARG A 34 13.08 -5.09 -1.24
CA ARG A 34 12.47 -6.38 -0.97
C ARG A 34 11.66 -6.84 -2.17
N ALA A 35 11.79 -8.11 -2.50
CA ALA A 35 10.94 -8.79 -3.47
C ALA A 35 10.47 -10.12 -2.89
N ASP A 36 9.24 -10.47 -3.14
CA ASP A 36 8.62 -11.70 -2.65
C ASP A 36 7.71 -12.28 -3.72
N LEU A 37 7.83 -13.58 -3.93
CA LEU A 37 6.90 -14.37 -4.72
C LEU A 37 6.36 -15.48 -3.83
N SER A 38 5.08 -15.44 -3.55
CA SER A 38 4.45 -16.33 -2.58
C SER A 38 3.17 -16.95 -3.12
N SER A 39 2.84 -18.11 -2.59
CA SER A 39 1.60 -18.81 -2.87
C SER A 39 0.92 -19.24 -1.59
N SER A 40 -0.39 -19.38 -1.63
CA SER A 40 -1.15 -20.07 -0.60
C SER A 40 -2.20 -20.97 -1.25
N TYR A 41 -2.49 -22.06 -0.58
CA TYR A 41 -3.64 -22.88 -0.85
C TYR A 41 -4.63 -22.71 0.30
N THR A 42 -5.84 -22.34 -0.02
CA THR A 42 -6.89 -22.13 1.00
C THR A 42 -8.11 -22.98 0.65
N SER A 43 -8.62 -23.65 1.66
CA SER A 43 -9.90 -24.34 1.59
C SER A 43 -10.88 -23.55 2.45
N GLU A 44 -11.77 -22.80 1.85
CA GLU A 44 -12.76 -22.00 2.54
C GLU A 44 -14.12 -22.70 2.50
N LYS A 45 -14.71 -22.90 3.68
CA LYS A 45 -16.09 -23.39 3.80
C LYS A 45 -16.98 -22.19 4.06
N THR A 46 -17.61 -21.67 3.01
CA THR A 46 -18.59 -20.60 3.17
C THR A 46 -19.97 -21.18 3.46
N TRP A 47 -20.74 -20.51 4.31
CA TRP A 47 -22.11 -20.93 4.69
C TRP A 47 -23.07 -21.01 3.50
N TRP A 48 -22.75 -20.29 2.40
CA TRP A 48 -23.66 -20.11 1.26
C TRP A 48 -23.28 -20.96 0.04
N ASN A 49 -21.99 -21.28 -0.16
CA ASN A 49 -21.49 -21.85 -1.41
C ASN A 49 -20.72 -23.17 -1.26
N GLY A 50 -20.72 -23.81 -0.08
CA GLY A 50 -19.94 -25.02 0.15
C GLY A 50 -18.42 -24.77 0.29
N LYS A 51 -17.61 -25.84 0.17
CA LYS A 51 -16.15 -25.72 0.18
C LYS A 51 -15.66 -25.15 -1.15
N GLN A 52 -14.99 -24.01 -1.11
CA GLN A 52 -14.24 -23.48 -2.24
C GLN A 52 -12.75 -23.59 -1.94
N ASN A 53 -12.04 -24.36 -2.75
CA ASN A 53 -10.61 -24.45 -2.70
C ASN A 53 -10.04 -23.47 -3.72
N PHE A 54 -9.06 -22.67 -3.34
CA PHE A 54 -8.39 -21.78 -4.27
C PHE A 54 -6.89 -21.71 -4.02
N VAL A 55 -6.17 -21.43 -5.10
CA VAL A 55 -4.74 -21.13 -5.08
C VAL A 55 -4.56 -19.64 -5.30
N LEU A 56 -3.80 -19.00 -4.42
CA LEU A 56 -3.40 -17.61 -4.53
C LEU A 56 -1.92 -17.54 -4.90
N LEU A 57 -1.59 -16.83 -5.98
CA LEU A 57 -0.22 -16.43 -6.33
C LEU A 57 -0.08 -14.93 -6.10
N LYS A 58 0.97 -14.52 -5.41
CA LYS A 58 1.19 -13.12 -5.05
C LYS A 58 2.64 -12.72 -5.28
N ALA A 59 2.84 -11.65 -6.05
CA ALA A 59 4.12 -10.98 -6.20
C ALA A 59 4.09 -9.66 -5.43
N TYR A 60 5.14 -9.39 -4.68
CA TYR A 60 5.32 -8.19 -3.88
C TYR A 60 6.70 -7.60 -4.15
N GLY A 61 6.75 -6.28 -4.29
CA GLY A 61 7.99 -5.53 -4.40
C GLY A 61 7.92 -4.28 -3.52
N GLU A 62 9.01 -3.99 -2.83
CA GLU A 62 9.15 -2.79 -2.00
C GLU A 62 10.54 -2.22 -2.18
N ALA A 63 10.62 -0.91 -2.29
CA ALA A 63 11.88 -0.18 -2.28
C ALA A 63 11.75 1.04 -1.39
N ARG A 64 12.69 1.19 -0.45
CA ARG A 64 12.79 2.34 0.44
C ARG A 64 14.17 2.94 0.34
N PHE A 65 14.19 4.23 0.21
CA PHE A 65 15.40 5.02 0.13
C PHE A 65 15.33 6.18 1.12
N ARG A 66 16.23 6.20 2.09
CA ARG A 66 16.38 7.29 3.05
C ARG A 66 17.73 7.96 2.86
N LYS A 67 17.71 9.27 2.72
CA LYS A 67 18.90 10.11 2.56
C LYS A 67 18.86 11.22 3.59
N THR A 68 19.91 11.34 4.40
CA THR A 68 20.11 12.51 5.27
C THR A 68 20.99 13.51 4.54
N VAL A 69 20.51 14.75 4.43
CA VAL A 69 21.22 15.88 3.83
C VAL A 69 21.81 16.72 4.96
N THR A 70 22.89 17.43 4.72
CA THR A 70 23.45 18.43 5.65
C THR A 70 22.37 19.44 6.05
N SER A 71 22.41 19.98 7.26
CA SER A 71 21.45 20.98 7.77
C SER A 71 20.15 20.47 8.41
N GLY A 72 20.08 19.21 8.84
CA GLY A 72 18.91 18.68 9.57
C GLY A 72 17.76 18.23 8.66
N TRP A 73 17.92 18.30 7.33
CA TRP A 73 16.95 17.79 6.37
C TRP A 73 17.23 16.34 5.98
N SER A 74 16.17 15.56 5.84
CA SER A 74 16.23 14.19 5.32
C SER A 74 15.07 13.93 4.37
N ARG A 75 15.26 12.95 3.50
CA ARG A 75 14.25 12.47 2.55
C ARG A 75 14.03 10.98 2.75
N ASP A 76 12.79 10.55 2.77
CA ASP A 76 12.40 9.14 2.87
C ASP A 76 11.41 8.85 1.75
N HIS A 77 11.83 8.10 0.76
CA HIS A 77 11.05 7.69 -0.39
C HIS A 77 10.75 6.21 -0.31
N PHE A 78 9.52 5.87 -0.52
CA PHE A 78 9.03 4.50 -0.42
C PHE A 78 8.14 4.19 -1.62
N VAL A 79 8.42 3.09 -2.29
CA VAL A 79 7.60 2.56 -3.38
C VAL A 79 7.26 1.12 -3.06
N GLN A 80 6.02 0.76 -3.20
CA GLN A 80 5.52 -0.59 -3.00
C GLN A 80 4.64 -0.98 -4.16
N THR A 81 4.77 -2.21 -4.63
CA THR A 81 3.89 -2.82 -5.62
C THR A 81 3.44 -4.20 -5.17
N GLN A 82 2.23 -4.56 -5.52
CA GLN A 82 1.66 -5.85 -5.20
C GLN A 82 0.74 -6.29 -6.32
N LEU A 83 0.92 -7.54 -6.75
CA LEU A 83 0.08 -8.17 -7.76
C LEU A 83 -0.28 -9.58 -7.29
N GLY A 84 -1.54 -9.94 -7.36
CA GLY A 84 -2.03 -11.25 -6.94
C GLY A 84 -3.09 -11.78 -7.89
N TYR A 85 -3.07 -13.09 -8.08
CA TYR A 85 -4.06 -13.84 -8.84
C TYR A 85 -4.57 -15.01 -8.01
N THR A 86 -5.86 -15.21 -8.06
CA THR A 86 -6.55 -16.33 -7.42
C THR A 86 -7.15 -17.22 -8.51
N SER A 87 -6.95 -18.52 -8.39
CA SER A 87 -7.66 -19.51 -9.21
C SER A 87 -8.46 -20.40 -8.28
N TYR A 88 -9.75 -20.48 -8.50
CA TYR A 88 -10.61 -21.51 -7.90
C TYR A 88 -10.43 -22.80 -8.70
N ILE A 89 -10.56 -23.96 -8.07
CA ILE A 89 -10.51 -25.25 -8.77
C ILE A 89 -11.52 -25.20 -9.91
N ASP A 90 -11.08 -25.57 -11.12
CA ASP A 90 -11.84 -25.59 -12.35
C ASP A 90 -12.27 -24.21 -12.91
N SER A 91 -11.65 -23.13 -12.44
CA SER A 91 -11.91 -21.79 -12.96
C SER A 91 -10.66 -21.08 -13.50
N ALA A 92 -10.89 -20.05 -14.31
CA ALA A 92 -9.81 -19.19 -14.81
C ALA A 92 -9.18 -18.36 -13.67
N TRP A 93 -7.91 -18.01 -13.84
CA TRP A 93 -7.22 -17.10 -12.94
C TRP A 93 -7.85 -15.71 -12.90
N ILE A 94 -8.23 -15.27 -11.73
CA ILE A 94 -8.85 -13.97 -11.49
C ILE A 94 -7.87 -13.08 -10.71
N LYS A 95 -7.71 -11.85 -11.14
CA LYS A 95 -6.92 -10.85 -10.43
C LYS A 95 -7.53 -10.57 -9.06
N SER A 96 -6.80 -10.88 -7.99
CA SER A 96 -7.25 -10.73 -6.60
C SER A 96 -6.66 -9.51 -5.90
N THR A 97 -5.47 -9.10 -6.34
CA THR A 97 -4.78 -7.95 -5.76
C THR A 97 -4.03 -7.24 -6.87
N ASP A 98 -4.12 -5.92 -6.88
CA ASP A 98 -3.36 -5.07 -7.79
C ASP A 98 -3.25 -3.70 -7.13
N ALA A 99 -2.07 -3.39 -6.62
CA ALA A 99 -1.84 -2.14 -5.93
C ALA A 99 -0.41 -1.66 -6.12
N PHE A 100 -0.25 -0.36 -6.24
CA PHE A 100 1.02 0.29 -6.00
C PHE A 100 0.83 1.47 -5.06
N LYS A 101 1.87 1.75 -4.27
CA LYS A 101 1.93 2.89 -3.36
C LYS A 101 3.25 3.61 -3.56
N ILE A 102 3.18 4.92 -3.62
CA ILE A 102 4.34 5.81 -3.59
C ILE A 102 4.19 6.70 -2.37
N HIS A 103 5.23 6.81 -1.58
CA HIS A 103 5.24 7.65 -0.41
C HIS A 103 6.54 8.46 -0.38
N LEU A 104 6.42 9.75 -0.48
CA LEU A 104 7.54 10.69 -0.47
C LEU A 104 7.43 11.56 0.78
N ARG A 105 8.52 11.66 1.54
CA ARG A 105 8.61 12.47 2.76
C ARG A 105 9.83 13.36 2.69
N TRP A 106 9.62 14.60 3.04
CA TRP A 106 10.68 15.59 3.28
C TRP A 106 10.61 15.97 4.75
N MET A 107 11.69 15.71 5.47
CA MET A 107 11.73 15.76 6.92
C MET A 107 12.75 16.77 7.38
N GLU A 108 12.36 17.65 8.28
CA GLU A 108 13.22 18.63 8.94
C GLU A 108 13.30 18.33 10.43
N LYS A 109 14.47 17.94 10.90
CA LYS A 109 14.69 17.61 12.31
C LYS A 109 14.71 18.87 13.15
N ARG A 110 13.76 19.05 14.04
CA ARG A 110 13.66 20.19 14.97
C ARG A 110 14.15 19.87 16.37
N SER A 111 14.05 18.62 16.81
CA SER A 111 14.55 18.16 18.11
C SER A 111 15.02 16.70 18.03
N LYS A 112 15.53 16.16 19.14
CA LYS A 112 15.92 14.75 19.21
C LYS A 112 14.74 13.78 18.99
N LYS A 113 13.51 14.19 19.35
CA LYS A 113 12.32 13.32 19.33
C LYS A 113 11.27 13.72 18.30
N MET A 114 11.36 14.92 17.70
CA MET A 114 10.34 15.45 16.81
C MET A 114 10.92 15.95 15.49
N THR A 115 10.32 15.54 14.41
CA THR A 115 10.66 15.92 13.06
C THR A 115 9.43 16.49 12.37
N HIS A 116 9.57 17.62 11.70
CA HIS A 116 8.54 18.18 10.82
C HIS A 116 8.59 17.47 9.49
N THR A 117 7.47 17.00 8.99
CA THR A 117 7.43 16.19 7.78
C THR A 117 6.37 16.70 6.82
N TYR A 118 6.79 17.05 5.62
CA TYR A 118 5.90 17.20 4.48
C TYR A 118 5.82 15.87 3.76
N PHE A 119 4.62 15.41 3.45
CA PHE A 119 4.46 14.13 2.79
C PHE A 119 3.51 14.19 1.61
N PHE A 120 3.83 13.36 0.65
CA PHE A 120 2.99 13.00 -0.49
C PHE A 120 2.84 11.49 -0.51
N GLN A 121 1.63 11.00 -0.57
CA GLN A 121 1.31 9.59 -0.74
C GLN A 121 0.37 9.43 -1.93
N MET A 122 0.65 8.46 -2.78
CA MET A 122 -0.22 8.06 -3.87
C MET A 122 -0.42 6.56 -3.81
N GLN A 123 -1.65 6.12 -3.97
CA GLN A 123 -2.01 4.72 -4.07
C GLN A 123 -2.94 4.53 -5.26
N SER A 124 -2.70 3.49 -6.06
CA SER A 124 -3.55 3.12 -7.18
C SER A 124 -3.34 1.66 -7.57
N GLN A 125 -3.90 1.26 -8.70
CA GLN A 125 -3.69 -0.04 -9.34
C GLN A 125 -2.94 0.09 -10.67
N TRP A 126 -2.30 -1.01 -11.11
CA TRP A 126 -1.53 -1.06 -12.35
C TRP A 126 -2.36 -1.42 -13.57
N MET A 127 -3.28 -2.37 -13.41
CA MET A 127 -3.93 -3.05 -14.51
C MET A 127 -5.44 -2.82 -14.52
N ASN A 128 -6.02 -2.91 -15.70
CA ASN A 128 -7.46 -2.88 -15.85
C ASN A 128 -8.12 -4.03 -15.06
N THR A 129 -9.18 -3.67 -14.36
CA THR A 129 -10.04 -4.61 -13.62
C THR A 129 -11.37 -4.70 -14.33
N TRP A 130 -11.78 -5.92 -14.63
CA TRP A 130 -13.05 -6.23 -15.27
C TRP A 130 -13.84 -7.16 -14.37
N GLN A 131 -15.11 -6.87 -14.21
CA GLN A 131 -16.04 -7.76 -13.54
C GLN A 131 -16.87 -8.45 -14.62
N GLN A 132 -16.85 -9.79 -14.61
CA GLN A 132 -17.71 -10.61 -15.46
C GLN A 132 -19.05 -10.76 -14.74
N THR A 133 -20.15 -10.38 -15.41
CA THR A 133 -21.51 -10.72 -15.01
C THR A 133 -22.04 -11.76 -15.99
N SER A 134 -23.18 -12.36 -15.71
CA SER A 134 -23.83 -13.33 -16.62
C SER A 134 -24.18 -12.74 -17.99
N VAL A 135 -24.30 -11.42 -18.08
CA VAL A 135 -24.78 -10.73 -19.30
C VAL A 135 -23.64 -9.98 -20.00
N GLN A 136 -22.71 -9.38 -19.25
CA GLN A 136 -21.70 -8.49 -19.84
C GLN A 136 -20.42 -8.40 -18.97
N LYS A 137 -19.35 -7.95 -19.61
CA LYS A 137 -18.08 -7.63 -18.97
C LYS A 137 -18.04 -6.14 -18.65
N ILE A 138 -18.03 -5.80 -17.35
CA ILE A 138 -18.06 -4.42 -16.87
C ILE A 138 -16.64 -4.00 -16.46
N TRP A 139 -16.16 -2.89 -17.01
CA TRP A 139 -14.90 -2.28 -16.59
C TRP A 139 -15.05 -1.66 -15.20
N ARG A 140 -14.15 -1.99 -14.26
CA ARG A 140 -14.17 -1.53 -12.86
C ARG A 140 -13.03 -0.59 -12.52
N GLY A 141 -12.09 -0.39 -13.40
CA GLY A 141 -10.99 0.52 -13.21
C GLY A 141 -9.73 0.09 -13.96
N GLY A 142 -8.69 0.92 -13.89
CA GLY A 142 -7.41 0.71 -14.55
C GLY A 142 -6.32 1.52 -13.87
N PHE A 143 -5.23 1.78 -14.59
CA PHE A 143 -4.15 2.61 -14.09
C PHE A 143 -4.68 3.99 -13.66
N MET A 144 -4.32 4.44 -12.44
CA MET A 144 -4.78 5.68 -11.81
C MET A 144 -6.31 5.79 -11.60
N ASN A 145 -7.04 4.68 -11.72
CA ASN A 145 -8.49 4.70 -11.52
C ASN A 145 -8.99 3.32 -10.99
N PRO A 146 -9.23 3.14 -9.67
CA PRO A 146 -9.20 4.18 -8.65
C PRO A 146 -7.79 4.65 -8.28
N ALA A 147 -7.69 5.87 -7.77
CA ALA A 147 -6.48 6.38 -7.15
C ALA A 147 -6.81 7.24 -5.92
N ALA A 148 -5.91 7.22 -4.94
CA ALA A 148 -5.96 8.11 -3.79
C ALA A 148 -4.62 8.84 -3.68
N ILE A 149 -4.67 10.15 -3.61
CA ILE A 149 -3.52 11.04 -3.41
C ILE A 149 -3.72 11.75 -2.08
N THR A 150 -2.73 11.68 -1.21
CA THR A 150 -2.76 12.32 0.10
C THR A 150 -1.54 13.22 0.24
N LEU A 151 -1.77 14.47 0.58
CA LEU A 151 -0.77 15.49 0.80
C LEU A 151 -0.94 16.03 2.20
N GLY A 152 0.15 16.34 2.89
CA GLY A 152 0.01 16.93 4.21
C GLY A 152 1.30 17.38 4.85
N TYR A 153 1.12 18.04 5.98
CA TYR A 153 2.16 18.39 6.91
C TYR A 153 1.93 17.66 8.21
N SER A 154 2.99 17.06 8.77
CA SER A 154 2.91 16.24 9.97
C SER A 154 4.07 16.46 10.92
N PHE A 155 3.84 16.09 12.17
CA PHE A 155 4.86 15.88 13.19
C PHE A 155 5.17 14.39 13.22
N THR A 156 6.44 14.03 13.04
CA THR A 156 6.91 12.64 13.08
C THR A 156 7.68 12.41 14.37
N PHE A 157 7.30 11.35 15.05
CA PHE A 157 7.92 10.88 16.30
C PHE A 157 8.53 9.50 16.04
N ASP A 158 9.86 9.41 16.09
CA ASP A 158 10.59 8.14 16.00
C ASP A 158 10.67 7.55 17.42
N PHE A 159 10.14 6.33 17.61
CA PHE A 159 10.14 5.66 18.92
C PHE A 159 10.98 4.37 18.94
N LEU A 160 11.21 3.74 17.79
CA LEU A 160 12.18 2.67 17.57
C LEU A 160 12.98 2.96 16.31
N GLU A 161 14.04 2.19 16.05
CA GLU A 161 14.95 2.44 14.93
C GLU A 161 14.25 2.51 13.57
N ASN A 162 13.28 1.61 13.35
CA ASN A 162 12.55 1.52 12.09
C ASN A 162 11.04 1.81 12.26
N SER A 163 10.66 2.47 13.37
CA SER A 163 9.27 2.70 13.72
C SER A 163 9.00 4.16 14.01
N ASN A 164 7.94 4.69 13.41
CA ASN A 164 7.55 6.09 13.55
C ASN A 164 6.03 6.27 13.57
N LEU A 165 5.62 7.28 14.33
CA LEU A 165 4.25 7.81 14.36
C LEU A 165 4.25 9.19 13.71
N LEU A 166 3.42 9.39 12.70
CA LEU A 166 3.17 10.68 12.07
C LEU A 166 1.78 11.17 12.47
N ILE A 167 1.70 12.40 12.94
CA ILE A 167 0.45 13.08 13.26
C ILE A 167 0.36 14.30 12.35
N ALA A 168 -0.60 14.30 11.43
CA ALA A 168 -0.80 15.31 10.42
C ALA A 168 -2.10 16.11 10.70
N PRO A 169 -2.00 17.30 11.31
CA PRO A 169 -3.16 18.12 11.60
C PRO A 169 -3.80 18.72 10.35
N ALA A 170 -3.05 18.80 9.25
CA ALA A 170 -3.52 19.32 7.97
C ALA A 170 -3.20 18.33 6.84
N THR A 171 -4.23 17.69 6.33
CA THR A 171 -4.15 16.70 5.25
C THR A 171 -5.19 17.02 4.19
N LEU A 172 -4.75 17.02 2.93
CA LEU A 172 -5.61 17.01 1.75
C LEU A 172 -5.60 15.62 1.16
N GLN A 173 -6.76 15.03 0.97
CA GLN A 173 -6.96 13.77 0.26
C GLN A 173 -7.74 14.01 -1.03
N VAL A 174 -7.22 13.53 -2.15
CA VAL A 174 -7.88 13.55 -3.47
C VAL A 174 -8.11 12.11 -3.90
N ASN A 175 -9.37 11.76 -4.13
CA ASN A 175 -9.78 10.43 -4.56
C ASN A 175 -10.30 10.48 -6.00
N ILE A 176 -9.76 9.62 -6.85
CA ILE A 176 -10.20 9.41 -8.22
C ILE A 176 -10.93 8.05 -8.24
N GLN A 177 -12.19 8.04 -8.62
CA GLN A 177 -13.01 6.83 -8.62
C GLN A 177 -13.65 6.60 -9.99
N PRO A 178 -13.80 5.33 -10.45
CA PRO A 178 -14.54 5.01 -11.66
C PRO A 178 -16.01 5.42 -11.51
N GLU A 179 -16.62 5.92 -12.59
CA GLU A 179 -18.02 6.32 -12.61
C GLU A 179 -18.96 5.19 -12.16
N GLN A 180 -18.65 3.97 -12.52
CA GLN A 180 -19.45 2.77 -12.18
C GLN A 180 -19.26 2.27 -10.74
N SER A 181 -18.34 2.87 -9.96
CA SER A 181 -18.16 2.58 -8.53
C SER A 181 -19.22 3.22 -7.64
N THR A 182 -20.35 3.63 -8.20
CA THR A 182 -21.40 4.44 -7.57
C THR A 182 -22.30 3.73 -6.56
N SER A 183 -21.78 2.81 -5.76
CA SER A 183 -22.40 2.53 -4.46
C SER A 183 -22.04 3.62 -3.44
N MET A 184 -21.98 4.89 -3.86
CA MET A 184 -21.71 5.99 -2.95
C MET A 184 -22.89 6.22 -2.03
N THR A 185 -22.72 5.80 -0.80
CA THR A 185 -23.58 6.12 0.34
C THR A 185 -23.51 7.61 0.71
N PHE A 186 -22.57 8.35 0.12
CA PHE A 186 -22.34 9.76 0.45
C PHE A 186 -22.79 10.69 -0.68
N LYS A 187 -23.61 11.67 -0.31
CA LYS A 187 -24.06 12.76 -1.16
C LYS A 187 -22.97 13.81 -1.46
N GLU A 188 -21.69 13.40 -1.46
CA GLU A 188 -20.62 14.33 -1.81
C GLU A 188 -20.66 14.65 -3.30
N ARG A 189 -20.60 15.93 -3.63
CA ARG A 189 -20.51 16.36 -5.01
C ARG A 189 -19.06 16.17 -5.48
N PRO A 190 -18.83 15.50 -6.62
CA PRO A 190 -17.49 15.38 -7.18
C PRO A 190 -16.97 16.77 -7.59
N LEU A 191 -15.68 17.02 -7.33
CA LEU A 191 -14.98 18.23 -7.76
C LEU A 191 -14.95 18.29 -9.30
N LEU A 192 -14.72 17.15 -9.94
CA LEU A 192 -14.73 16.99 -11.40
C LEU A 192 -15.44 15.70 -11.78
N LYS A 193 -16.25 15.77 -12.83
CA LYS A 193 -16.85 14.60 -13.49
C LYS A 193 -16.26 14.44 -14.89
N SER A 194 -15.78 13.26 -15.20
CA SER A 194 -15.42 12.88 -16.56
C SER A 194 -16.26 11.66 -16.98
N LYS A 195 -16.21 11.31 -18.27
CA LYS A 195 -16.92 10.13 -18.81
C LYS A 195 -16.59 8.82 -18.10
N HIS A 196 -15.46 8.73 -17.42
CA HIS A 196 -14.96 7.48 -16.82
C HIS A 196 -14.54 7.59 -15.37
N SER A 197 -14.51 8.81 -14.79
CA SER A 197 -14.04 9.01 -13.42
C SER A 197 -14.64 10.24 -12.74
N HIS A 198 -14.78 10.16 -11.44
CA HIS A 198 -15.14 11.27 -10.57
C HIS A 198 -14.00 11.59 -9.62
N ILE A 199 -13.70 12.86 -9.41
CA ILE A 199 -12.65 13.34 -8.52
C ILE A 199 -13.28 14.02 -7.31
N TYR A 200 -12.87 13.59 -6.13
CA TYR A 200 -13.30 14.13 -4.84
C TYR A 200 -12.11 14.64 -4.06
N SER A 201 -12.26 15.74 -3.35
CA SER A 201 -11.24 16.26 -2.44
C SER A 201 -11.81 16.44 -1.04
N ARG A 202 -10.97 16.15 -0.03
CA ARG A 202 -11.29 16.24 1.39
C ARG A 202 -10.14 16.82 2.16
N TYR A 203 -10.46 17.53 3.22
CA TYR A 203 -9.50 18.08 4.16
C TYR A 203 -9.72 17.44 5.53
N GLY A 204 -8.65 17.20 6.25
CA GLY A 204 -8.82 16.60 7.54
C GLY A 204 -7.53 16.40 8.31
N PHE A 205 -7.65 15.61 9.34
CA PHE A 205 -6.56 15.13 10.17
C PHE A 205 -6.16 13.72 9.75
N SER A 206 -4.86 13.42 9.75
CA SER A 206 -4.37 12.05 9.53
C SER A 206 -3.38 11.64 10.59
N ALA A 207 -3.36 10.34 10.88
CA ALA A 207 -2.31 9.71 11.66
C ALA A 207 -1.80 8.46 10.93
N PHE A 208 -0.50 8.23 10.98
CA PHE A 208 0.15 7.06 10.36
C PHE A 208 1.10 6.45 11.37
N LEU A 209 0.98 5.14 11.60
CA LEU A 209 1.93 4.37 12.37
C LEU A 209 2.62 3.38 11.45
N ASN A 210 3.95 3.44 11.41
CA ASN A 210 4.77 2.55 10.61
C ASN A 210 5.79 1.88 11.51
N MET A 211 5.85 0.54 11.44
CA MET A 211 6.82 -0.27 12.16
C MET A 211 7.43 -1.30 11.21
N ASP A 212 8.75 -1.43 11.25
CA ASP A 212 9.53 -2.44 10.54
C ASP A 212 10.56 -3.02 11.50
N GLU A 213 10.15 -3.95 12.36
CA GLU A 213 10.99 -4.46 13.43
C GLU A 213 11.46 -5.90 13.15
N TYR A 214 12.73 -6.16 13.44
CA TYR A 214 13.39 -7.43 13.26
C TYR A 214 13.71 -8.05 14.63
N PHE A 215 13.38 -9.33 14.76
CA PHE A 215 13.62 -10.10 15.97
C PHE A 215 14.43 -11.35 15.68
N TYR A 216 15.15 -11.86 16.67
CA TYR A 216 15.92 -13.10 16.59
C TYR A 216 16.86 -13.16 15.38
N LYS A 217 17.77 -12.18 15.25
CA LYS A 217 18.77 -12.13 14.17
C LYS A 217 18.11 -12.18 12.78
N ASP A 218 17.10 -11.37 12.57
CA ASP A 218 16.34 -11.28 11.30
C ASP A 218 15.47 -12.50 10.95
N PHE A 219 15.33 -13.49 11.86
CA PHE A 219 14.44 -14.62 11.64
C PHE A 219 12.96 -14.22 11.60
N ILE A 220 12.57 -13.25 12.41
CA ILE A 220 11.21 -12.71 12.46
C ILE A 220 11.23 -11.26 12.01
N LEU A 221 10.41 -10.92 11.01
CA LEU A 221 10.12 -9.54 10.61
C LEU A 221 8.66 -9.23 10.91
N LEU A 222 8.42 -8.20 11.72
CA LEU A 222 7.12 -7.60 11.94
C LEU A 222 7.03 -6.28 11.18
N GLN A 223 6.09 -6.19 10.25
CA GLN A 223 5.75 -4.94 9.58
C GLN A 223 4.32 -4.56 9.97
N HIS A 224 4.16 -3.37 10.52
CA HIS A 224 2.86 -2.77 10.81
C HIS A 224 2.73 -1.45 10.06
N ARG A 225 1.61 -1.26 9.40
CA ARG A 225 1.23 -0.02 8.75
C ARG A 225 -0.20 0.28 9.14
N SER A 226 -0.42 1.40 9.78
CA SER A 226 -1.78 1.90 9.98
C SER A 226 -1.89 3.34 9.49
N GLN A 227 -3.00 3.63 8.89
CA GLN A 227 -3.40 4.94 8.43
C GLN A 227 -4.79 5.24 8.96
N PHE A 228 -4.95 6.41 9.50
CA PHE A 228 -6.21 6.96 9.97
C PHE A 228 -6.44 8.30 9.29
N PHE A 229 -7.66 8.57 8.84
CA PHE A 229 -8.07 9.85 8.30
C PHE A 229 -9.43 10.26 8.88
N LEU A 230 -9.51 11.47 9.37
CA LEU A 230 -10.74 12.10 9.87
C LEU A 230 -11.04 13.31 9.01
N ASN A 231 -12.17 13.29 8.31
CA ASN A 231 -12.62 14.43 7.51
C ASN A 231 -13.07 15.59 8.42
N ALA A 232 -12.50 16.78 8.21
CA ALA A 232 -12.82 17.97 9.00
C ALA A 232 -14.26 18.45 8.80
N MET A 233 -14.86 18.19 7.63
CA MET A 233 -16.24 18.60 7.33
C MET A 233 -17.29 17.62 7.86
N SER A 234 -16.91 16.40 8.19
CA SER A 234 -17.83 15.38 8.67
C SER A 234 -17.12 14.34 9.50
N ALA A 235 -17.25 14.44 10.82
CA ALA A 235 -16.68 13.47 11.76
C ALA A 235 -17.23 12.03 11.58
N GLN A 236 -18.34 11.86 10.85
CA GLN A 236 -18.90 10.55 10.51
C GLN A 236 -18.05 9.83 9.44
N HIS A 237 -17.16 10.55 8.74
CA HIS A 237 -16.32 9.99 7.68
C HIS A 237 -14.91 9.66 8.19
N ILE A 238 -14.85 8.78 9.15
CA ILE A 238 -13.59 8.21 9.62
C ILE A 238 -13.18 7.10 8.65
N GLN A 239 -11.94 7.13 8.21
CA GLN A 239 -11.33 6.08 7.41
C GLN A 239 -10.14 5.51 8.16
N PHE A 240 -9.96 4.20 8.11
CA PHE A 240 -8.73 3.59 8.56
C PHE A 240 -8.35 2.38 7.71
N ASP A 241 -7.06 2.18 7.60
CA ASP A 241 -6.43 1.04 6.95
C ASP A 241 -5.30 0.54 7.84
N ILE A 242 -5.39 -0.70 8.29
CA ILE A 242 -4.40 -1.35 9.16
C ILE A 242 -3.91 -2.60 8.45
N SER A 243 -2.62 -2.68 8.23
CA SER A 243 -1.97 -3.82 7.61
C SER A 243 -0.85 -4.34 8.52
N ASN A 244 -0.94 -5.60 8.89
CA ASN A 244 0.11 -6.30 9.63
C ASN A 244 0.68 -7.40 8.74
N ARG A 245 1.99 -7.54 8.78
CA ARG A 245 2.73 -8.62 8.15
C ARG A 245 3.71 -9.19 9.14
N LEU A 246 3.61 -10.48 9.40
CA LEU A 246 4.55 -11.23 10.21
C LEU A 246 5.23 -12.26 9.31
N CYS A 247 6.54 -12.16 9.16
CA CYS A 247 7.34 -13.05 8.34
C CYS A 247 8.26 -13.89 9.23
N PHE A 248 8.24 -15.19 9.02
CA PHE A 248 9.21 -16.14 9.58
C PHE A 248 10.14 -16.61 8.47
N ARG A 249 11.42 -16.36 8.60
CA ARG A 249 12.47 -16.65 7.61
C ARG A 249 13.21 -17.92 8.02
N PHE A 250 12.89 -19.03 7.40
CA PHE A 250 13.50 -20.33 7.77
C PHE A 250 14.83 -20.57 7.08
N LEU A 251 14.95 -20.10 5.83
CA LEU A 251 16.15 -20.24 5.01
C LEU A 251 16.50 -18.85 4.43
N LYS A 252 17.66 -18.75 3.79
CA LYS A 252 18.13 -17.49 3.20
C LYS A 252 17.11 -16.84 2.26
N TYR A 253 16.25 -17.66 1.62
CA TYR A 253 15.31 -17.18 0.60
C TYR A 253 13.87 -17.67 0.82
N VAL A 254 13.59 -18.44 1.87
CA VAL A 254 12.25 -19.00 2.10
C VAL A 254 11.63 -18.39 3.34
N GLN A 255 10.40 -17.93 3.21
CA GLN A 255 9.64 -17.35 4.32
C GLN A 255 8.20 -17.85 4.36
N LEU A 256 7.68 -18.00 5.57
CA LEU A 256 6.25 -18.09 5.88
C LEU A 256 5.77 -16.72 6.30
N ARG A 257 4.69 -16.25 5.69
CA ARG A 257 4.16 -14.90 5.90
C ARG A 257 2.69 -14.96 6.30
N PHE A 258 2.35 -14.19 7.30
CA PHE A 258 0.99 -13.93 7.76
C PHE A 258 0.65 -12.47 7.48
N ASP A 259 -0.23 -12.22 6.55
CA ASP A 259 -0.73 -10.89 6.22
C ASP A 259 -2.14 -10.72 6.80
N THR A 260 -2.38 -9.65 7.54
CA THR A 260 -3.70 -9.26 8.03
C THR A 260 -4.00 -7.84 7.60
N THR A 261 -5.15 -7.59 7.03
CA THR A 261 -5.60 -6.25 6.65
C THR A 261 -6.98 -6.00 7.22
N LEU A 262 -7.13 -4.85 7.86
CA LEU A 262 -8.38 -4.35 8.40
C LEU A 262 -8.63 -2.98 7.81
N THR A 263 -9.69 -2.83 7.02
CA THR A 263 -9.96 -1.60 6.28
C THR A 263 -11.40 -1.15 6.52
N TYR A 264 -11.56 0.13 6.82
CA TYR A 264 -12.85 0.79 6.87
C TYR A 264 -12.83 2.02 5.97
N LEU A 265 -13.50 1.92 4.84
CA LEU A 265 -13.66 2.95 3.84
C LEU A 265 -15.17 3.21 3.64
N PRO A 266 -15.76 4.11 4.40
CA PRO A 266 -17.21 4.35 4.37
C PRO A 266 -17.73 4.75 2.98
N GLU A 267 -16.86 5.24 2.11
CA GLU A 267 -17.16 5.56 0.71
C GLU A 267 -17.43 4.33 -0.15
N GLN A 268 -16.80 3.21 0.19
CA GLN A 268 -16.95 1.96 -0.54
C GLN A 268 -17.98 1.06 0.11
N THR A 269 -17.95 0.98 1.43
CA THR A 269 -18.89 0.19 2.23
C THR A 269 -18.89 0.67 3.68
N LEU A 270 -20.08 0.68 4.30
CA LEU A 270 -20.23 0.93 5.73
C LEU A 270 -19.82 -0.26 6.60
N LYS A 271 -19.34 -1.35 5.99
CA LYS A 271 -18.89 -2.55 6.71
C LYS A 271 -17.39 -2.55 6.84
N LEU A 272 -16.91 -2.97 8.00
CA LEU A 272 -15.53 -3.28 8.24
C LEU A 272 -15.10 -4.44 7.35
N GLN A 273 -14.01 -4.24 6.60
CA GLN A 273 -13.43 -5.27 5.74
C GLN A 273 -12.23 -5.88 6.46
N TYR A 274 -12.24 -7.18 6.61
CA TYR A 274 -11.14 -7.94 7.21
C TYR A 274 -10.63 -8.97 6.22
N LYS A 275 -9.31 -9.05 6.06
CA LYS A 275 -8.64 -10.02 5.23
C LYS A 275 -7.45 -10.61 5.97
N GLN A 276 -7.32 -11.94 5.91
CA GLN A 276 -6.17 -12.66 6.45
C GLN A 276 -5.63 -13.62 5.39
N GLU A 277 -4.32 -13.69 5.27
CA GLU A 277 -3.63 -14.55 4.31
C GLU A 277 -2.43 -15.21 4.97
N VAL A 278 -2.23 -16.49 4.68
CA VAL A 278 -1.03 -17.25 5.06
C VAL A 278 -0.33 -17.66 3.76
N LEU A 279 0.90 -17.28 3.60
CA LEU A 279 1.63 -17.37 2.35
C LEU A 279 3.00 -18.03 2.59
N LEU A 280 3.34 -19.02 1.80
CA LEU A 280 4.70 -19.56 1.72
C LEU A 280 5.34 -19.04 0.44
N GLY A 281 6.54 -18.51 0.53
CA GLY A 281 7.16 -17.88 -0.63
C GLY A 281 8.67 -17.80 -0.59
N ILE A 282 9.20 -17.38 -1.73
CA ILE A 282 10.61 -17.06 -1.92
C ILE A 282 10.73 -15.54 -1.80
N PHE A 283 11.67 -15.06 -0.98
CA PHE A 283 11.93 -13.65 -0.80
C PHE A 283 13.38 -13.31 -1.06
N TYR A 284 13.60 -12.07 -1.44
CA TYR A 284 14.91 -11.45 -1.56
C TYR A 284 14.89 -10.10 -0.85
N GLU A 285 15.91 -9.83 -0.04
CA GLU A 285 16.09 -8.53 0.61
C GLU A 285 17.54 -8.06 0.43
N TYR A 286 17.69 -6.83 -0.04
CA TYR A 286 18.95 -6.13 -0.14
C TYR A 286 18.91 -4.90 0.77
N ARG A 287 19.94 -4.74 1.62
CA ARG A 287 20.12 -3.56 2.49
C ARG A 287 21.50 -2.96 2.23
N LYS A 288 21.57 -1.65 2.08
CA LYS A 288 22.80 -0.86 1.96
C LYS A 288 22.74 0.38 2.84
#